data_c989503357931fc8113cea3b1dc09f81
#
_entry.id   c989503357931fc8113cea3b1dc09f81
#
_cell.length_a   1.000
_cell.length_b   1.000
_cell.length_c   1.000
_cell.angle_alpha   90.00
_cell.angle_beta   90.00
_cell.angle_gamma   90.00
#
_symmetry.space_group_name_H-M   'P 1'
#
loop_
_entity.id
_entity.type
_entity.pdbx_description
1 polymer ?
#
loop_
_entity_poly.entity_id
_entity_poly.type
_entity_poly.pdbx_seq_one_letter_code
_entity_poly.pdbx_strand_id
1 'polypeptide(L)'
;MDNQQQDASCSTVKSEQDSNVEEQTKTTQQNTQRNGWFTNERLNLFLALCAIIISAASFYATYLQASAAERQVKAATWPWLEVMTGNFNEEKNYEEITINIKNSGSGPAIIKYVKFFHDEKSYTEIFNVIKDCCFDIYAYQEQLNKLQSESPEINFFEKFGWLYTGVSNNRLLASGAELNLFGFKKTGFNATQWDKVNDQRFNIKTEICYCSLLEQCYLSDGRGDVKEIEQCK
;
A
#
# COMPACT_ATOMS: atom_id res chain seq x y z
N MET A 1 -27.55 8.28 -29.73
CA MET A 1 -27.84 9.68 -29.50
C MET A 1 -27.02 10.12 -28.33
N ASP A 2 -25.94 10.88 -28.34
CA ASP A 2 -25.19 11.57 -29.39
C ASP A 2 -23.68 11.51 -29.14
N ASN A 3 -22.96 11.37 -30.22
CA ASN A 3 -21.52 11.54 -30.33
C ASN A 3 -21.09 12.97 -30.03
N GLN A 4 -20.00 13.16 -29.27
CA GLN A 4 -19.10 14.28 -29.54
C GLN A 4 -17.63 13.83 -29.44
N GLN A 5 -17.11 13.60 -30.61
CA GLN A 5 -15.71 13.58 -31.02
C GLN A 5 -15.17 15.01 -30.93
N GLN A 6 -14.04 15.22 -30.26
CA GLN A 6 -13.26 16.45 -30.41
C GLN A 6 -11.87 16.09 -30.96
N ASP A 7 -11.72 16.42 -32.22
CA ASP A 7 -10.47 16.41 -33.00
C ASP A 7 -9.48 17.42 -32.43
N ALA A 8 -8.27 16.97 -32.17
CA ALA A 8 -7.09 17.83 -31.96
C ALA A 8 -6.28 17.88 -33.24
N SER A 9 -6.39 18.99 -33.98
CA SER A 9 -5.63 19.28 -35.17
C SER A 9 -4.17 19.57 -34.87
N CYS A 10 -3.28 18.80 -35.44
CA CYS A 10 -1.85 19.01 -35.52
C CYS A 10 -1.55 20.00 -36.64
N SER A 11 -1.07 21.22 -36.32
CA SER A 11 -0.59 22.18 -37.32
C SER A 11 0.91 22.03 -37.53
N THR A 12 1.22 21.51 -38.70
CA THR A 12 2.56 21.43 -39.32
C THR A 12 3.02 22.83 -39.74
N VAL A 13 4.12 23.34 -39.22
CA VAL A 13 4.80 24.54 -39.74
C VAL A 13 5.84 24.11 -40.74
N LYS A 14 5.62 24.51 -42.00
CA LYS A 14 6.56 24.38 -43.12
C LYS A 14 7.70 25.39 -42.95
N SER A 15 8.91 24.88 -43.19
CA SER A 15 10.11 25.66 -43.45
C SER A 15 10.07 26.22 -44.86
N GLU A 16 10.16 27.51 -45.02
CA GLU A 16 10.55 28.14 -46.31
C GLU A 16 11.94 28.77 -46.15
N GLN A 17 12.82 28.26 -46.95
CA GLN A 17 14.15 28.81 -47.27
C GLN A 17 13.97 29.89 -48.31
N ASP A 18 14.47 31.06 -48.08
CA ASP A 18 14.81 31.96 -49.19
C ASP A 18 16.14 32.70 -48.96
N SER A 19 16.90 32.70 -50.02
CA SER A 19 18.28 33.08 -50.15
C SER A 19 18.43 34.52 -50.65
N ASN A 20 19.61 35.11 -50.32
CA ASN A 20 20.30 36.23 -50.92
C ASN A 20 19.84 37.66 -50.58
N VAL A 21 20.77 38.44 -50.00
CA VAL A 21 21.43 39.53 -50.70
C VAL A 21 22.65 40.00 -49.88
N GLU A 22 23.84 39.95 -50.49
CA GLU A 22 25.04 40.67 -50.04
C GLU A 22 24.82 42.16 -50.16
N GLU A 23 25.08 42.91 -49.07
CA GLU A 23 25.38 44.31 -49.19
C GLU A 23 26.48 44.71 -48.18
N GLN A 24 27.64 45.02 -48.72
CA GLN A 24 28.78 45.57 -48.01
C GLN A 24 28.47 46.97 -47.49
N THR A 25 28.50 47.14 -46.16
CA THR A 25 28.60 48.46 -45.61
C THR A 25 29.83 48.55 -44.71
N LYS A 26 30.86 49.16 -45.20
CA LYS A 26 31.99 49.66 -44.42
C LYS A 26 31.49 50.66 -43.41
N THR A 27 31.52 50.33 -42.16
CA THR A 27 31.26 51.28 -41.07
C THR A 27 32.51 51.42 -40.20
N THR A 28 33.06 52.58 -40.32
CA THR A 28 34.02 53.31 -39.50
C THR A 28 34.18 52.79 -38.08
N GLN A 29 35.39 52.35 -37.76
CA GLN A 29 35.83 52.16 -36.38
C GLN A 29 35.89 53.54 -35.66
N GLN A 30 34.88 53.86 -34.93
CA GLN A 30 35.00 54.88 -33.88
C GLN A 30 35.56 54.25 -32.62
N ASN A 31 36.83 54.43 -32.43
CA ASN A 31 37.58 54.13 -31.21
C ASN A 31 37.12 55.02 -30.06
N THR A 32 36.04 54.64 -29.38
CA THR A 32 35.63 55.26 -28.13
C THR A 32 36.40 54.61 -27.01
N GLN A 33 37.57 55.10 -26.66
CA GLN A 33 38.27 54.81 -25.43
C GLN A 33 37.40 55.26 -24.23
N ARG A 34 36.51 54.39 -23.80
CA ARG A 34 35.90 54.49 -22.49
C ARG A 34 36.88 53.86 -21.49
N ASN A 35 37.48 54.74 -20.70
CA ASN A 35 38.17 54.40 -19.46
C ASN A 35 37.18 53.70 -18.53
N GLY A 36 36.99 52.40 -18.70
CA GLY A 36 36.23 51.56 -17.84
C GLY A 36 37.18 50.84 -16.89
N TRP A 37 37.06 51.03 -15.61
CA TRP A 37 37.77 50.37 -14.52
C TRP A 37 37.61 48.84 -14.52
N PHE A 38 36.78 48.30 -15.38
CA PHE A 38 36.62 46.89 -15.59
C PHE A 38 37.41 46.45 -16.84
N THR A 39 38.58 45.87 -16.65
CA THR A 39 39.24 45.14 -17.73
C THR A 39 38.37 43.93 -18.09
N ASN A 40 38.24 43.61 -19.38
CA ASN A 40 37.44 42.46 -19.89
C ASN A 40 37.76 41.14 -19.17
N GLU A 41 39.02 40.99 -18.72
CA GLU A 41 39.47 39.80 -17.96
C GLU A 41 38.81 39.72 -16.57
N ARG A 42 38.67 40.81 -15.84
CA ARG A 42 38.03 40.84 -14.53
C ARG A 42 36.52 40.59 -14.63
N LEU A 43 35.89 41.09 -15.69
CA LEU A 43 34.46 40.81 -15.97
C LEU A 43 34.25 39.34 -16.28
N ASN A 44 35.10 38.75 -17.13
CA ASN A 44 35.03 37.32 -17.45
C ASN A 44 35.27 36.44 -16.22
N LEU A 45 36.23 36.80 -15.37
CA LEU A 45 36.48 36.07 -14.11
C LEU A 45 35.27 36.18 -13.15
N PHE A 46 34.66 37.35 -13.04
CA PHE A 46 33.47 37.54 -12.24
C PHE A 46 32.29 36.71 -12.75
N LEU A 47 32.05 36.70 -14.07
CA LEU A 47 31.02 35.88 -14.70
C LEU A 47 31.25 34.36 -14.47
N ALA A 48 32.50 33.93 -14.61
CA ALA A 48 32.87 32.54 -14.34
C ALA A 48 32.61 32.13 -12.87
N LEU A 49 32.95 33.01 -11.94
CA LEU A 49 32.70 32.79 -10.50
C LEU A 49 31.18 32.73 -10.21
N CYS A 50 30.41 33.64 -10.78
CA CYS A 50 28.96 33.64 -10.66
C CYS A 50 28.36 32.34 -11.24
N ALA A 51 28.84 31.87 -12.39
CA ALA A 51 28.40 30.63 -12.99
C ALA A 51 28.66 29.42 -12.09
N ILE A 52 29.83 29.33 -11.44
CA ILE A 52 30.17 28.29 -10.49
C ILE A 52 29.23 28.33 -9.27
N ILE A 53 28.97 29.51 -8.71
CA ILE A 53 28.07 29.66 -7.54
C ILE A 53 26.65 29.24 -7.91
N ILE A 54 26.14 29.70 -9.06
CA ILE A 54 24.81 29.32 -9.53
C ILE A 54 24.71 27.79 -9.77
N SER A 55 25.77 27.19 -10.36
CA SER A 55 25.81 25.75 -10.58
C SER A 55 25.80 24.96 -9.26
N ALA A 56 26.59 25.41 -8.28
CA ALA A 56 26.62 24.78 -6.96
C ALA A 56 25.27 24.94 -6.22
N ALA A 57 24.65 26.13 -6.29
CA ALA A 57 23.31 26.35 -5.71
C ALA A 57 22.24 25.50 -6.38
N SER A 58 22.28 25.39 -7.72
CA SER A 58 21.35 24.54 -8.48
C SER A 58 21.51 23.06 -8.14
N PHE A 59 22.75 22.58 -8.02
CA PHE A 59 23.02 21.20 -7.58
C PHE A 59 22.46 20.92 -6.20
N TYR A 60 22.69 21.84 -5.24
CA TYR A 60 22.17 21.70 -3.89
C TYR A 60 20.63 21.71 -3.85
N ALA A 61 19.99 22.60 -4.60
CA ALA A 61 18.53 22.65 -4.72
C ALA A 61 17.96 21.34 -5.31
N THR A 62 18.61 20.83 -6.37
CA THR A 62 18.21 19.55 -6.99
C THR A 62 18.34 18.37 -6.01
N TYR A 63 19.42 18.33 -5.23
CA TYR A 63 19.61 17.31 -4.19
C TYR A 63 18.50 17.35 -3.12
N LEU A 64 18.13 18.55 -2.64
CA LEU A 64 17.03 18.71 -1.69
C LEU A 64 15.68 18.28 -2.30
N GLN A 65 15.42 18.63 -3.56
CA GLN A 65 14.21 18.22 -4.25
C GLN A 65 14.13 16.69 -4.41
N ALA A 66 15.22 16.04 -4.80
CA ALA A 66 15.29 14.59 -4.92
C ALA A 66 15.04 13.89 -3.57
N SER A 67 15.67 14.37 -2.50
CA SER A 67 15.43 13.86 -1.14
C SER A 67 13.99 14.04 -0.66
N ALA A 68 13.38 15.20 -0.96
CA ALA A 68 11.98 15.43 -0.63
C ALA A 68 11.04 14.54 -1.44
N ALA A 69 11.31 14.34 -2.73
CA ALA A 69 10.54 13.45 -3.59
C ALA A 69 10.59 11.99 -3.11
N GLU A 70 11.77 11.51 -2.71
CA GLU A 70 11.93 10.16 -2.13
C GLU A 70 11.06 9.98 -0.89
N ARG A 71 11.08 10.94 0.04
CA ARG A 71 10.23 10.90 1.25
C ARG A 71 8.74 10.92 0.92
N GLN A 72 8.33 11.70 -0.09
CA GLN A 72 6.94 11.74 -0.55
C GLN A 72 6.50 10.39 -1.13
N VAL A 73 7.34 9.77 -1.95
CA VAL A 73 7.06 8.43 -2.51
C VAL A 73 6.95 7.40 -1.39
N LYS A 74 7.90 7.40 -0.42
CA LYS A 74 7.85 6.50 0.74
C LYS A 74 6.55 6.68 1.54
N ALA A 75 6.15 7.92 1.82
CA ALA A 75 4.91 8.22 2.55
C ALA A 75 3.66 7.82 1.75
N ALA A 76 3.65 8.03 0.43
CA ALA A 76 2.52 7.69 -0.43
C ALA A 76 2.35 6.18 -0.66
N THR A 77 3.40 5.39 -0.44
CA THR A 77 3.39 3.94 -0.65
C THR A 77 3.49 3.14 0.65
N TRP A 78 3.36 3.80 1.80
CA TRP A 78 3.51 3.15 3.09
C TRP A 78 2.27 2.34 3.45
N PRO A 79 2.38 0.99 3.56
CA PRO A 79 1.30 0.15 4.05
C PRO A 79 1.24 0.16 5.57
N TRP A 80 0.03 0.07 6.13
CA TRP A 80 -0.20 -0.04 7.56
C TRP A 80 -1.26 -1.11 7.82
N LEU A 81 -0.84 -2.27 8.33
CA LEU A 81 -1.75 -3.38 8.57
C LEU A 81 -2.20 -3.43 10.02
N GLU A 82 -3.52 -3.51 10.20
CA GLU A 82 -4.20 -3.65 11.48
C GLU A 82 -5.02 -4.93 11.51
N VAL A 83 -5.07 -5.59 12.68
CA VAL A 83 -5.95 -6.73 12.91
C VAL A 83 -7.19 -6.24 13.65
N MET A 84 -8.33 -6.51 13.06
CA MET A 84 -9.63 -6.17 13.61
C MET A 84 -10.40 -7.43 13.97
N THR A 85 -11.17 -7.40 15.05
CA THR A 85 -12.09 -8.47 15.41
C THR A 85 -13.44 -7.89 15.81
N GLY A 86 -14.50 -8.48 15.28
CA GLY A 86 -15.89 -8.16 15.59
C GLY A 86 -16.64 -9.41 16.04
N ASN A 87 -17.81 -9.22 16.61
CA ASN A 87 -18.73 -10.31 16.97
C ASN A 87 -20.17 -10.06 16.56
N PHE A 88 -20.40 -8.99 15.77
CA PHE A 88 -21.71 -8.62 15.24
C PHE A 88 -21.59 -8.03 13.84
N ASN A 89 -22.45 -8.45 12.94
CA ASN A 89 -22.54 -7.91 11.59
C ASN A 89 -23.74 -6.95 11.53
N GLU A 90 -23.46 -5.64 11.53
CA GLU A 90 -24.49 -4.59 11.57
C GLU A 90 -25.33 -4.55 10.28
N GLU A 91 -24.70 -4.79 9.12
CA GLU A 91 -25.42 -4.72 7.83
C GLU A 91 -26.48 -5.82 7.70
N LYS A 92 -26.17 -7.00 8.23
CA LYS A 92 -27.02 -8.19 8.13
C LYS A 92 -27.78 -8.51 9.41
N ASN A 93 -27.53 -7.76 10.49
CA ASN A 93 -28.18 -7.86 11.79
C ASN A 93 -28.14 -9.29 12.40
N TYR A 94 -26.92 -9.90 12.46
CA TYR A 94 -26.69 -11.16 13.14
C TYR A 94 -25.33 -11.20 13.85
N GLU A 95 -25.19 -12.14 14.79
CA GLU A 95 -23.94 -12.39 15.51
C GLU A 95 -22.96 -13.18 14.63
N GLU A 96 -21.80 -12.60 14.37
CA GLU A 96 -20.72 -13.19 13.60
C GLU A 96 -19.37 -12.78 14.16
N ILE A 97 -18.55 -13.73 14.58
CA ILE A 97 -17.16 -13.45 14.91
C ILE A 97 -16.40 -13.29 13.59
N THR A 98 -15.65 -12.20 13.48
CA THR A 98 -14.72 -11.96 12.38
C THR A 98 -13.34 -11.62 12.93
N ILE A 99 -12.30 -12.08 12.26
CA ILE A 99 -10.91 -11.66 12.44
C ILE A 99 -10.38 -11.28 11.06
N ASN A 100 -10.07 -10.01 10.89
CA ASN A 100 -9.71 -9.42 9.60
C ASN A 100 -8.38 -8.69 9.71
N ILE A 101 -7.62 -8.65 8.61
CA ILE A 101 -6.52 -7.71 8.43
C ILE A 101 -7.01 -6.59 7.52
N LYS A 102 -6.87 -5.35 7.95
CA LYS A 102 -7.15 -4.15 7.16
C LYS A 102 -5.86 -3.42 6.84
N ASN A 103 -5.73 -2.96 5.60
CA ASN A 103 -4.67 -2.04 5.22
C ASN A 103 -5.16 -0.60 5.34
N SER A 104 -4.85 0.05 6.46
CA SER A 104 -5.18 1.46 6.73
C SER A 104 -4.11 2.42 6.18
N GLY A 105 -3.04 1.89 5.56
CA GLY A 105 -1.97 2.68 4.97
C GLY A 105 -2.30 3.25 3.59
N SER A 106 -1.46 4.16 3.11
CA SER A 106 -1.58 4.81 1.81
C SER A 106 -1.19 3.91 0.63
N GLY A 107 -0.30 2.93 0.86
CA GLY A 107 0.19 2.02 -0.17
C GLY A 107 -0.28 0.59 0.00
N PRO A 108 -0.20 -0.24 -1.05
CA PRO A 108 -0.51 -1.66 -0.97
C PRO A 108 0.54 -2.43 -0.16
N ALA A 109 0.10 -3.49 0.52
CA ALA A 109 0.92 -4.40 1.31
C ALA A 109 1.02 -5.77 0.64
N ILE A 110 2.23 -6.34 0.57
CA ILE A 110 2.45 -7.74 0.22
C ILE A 110 2.64 -8.50 1.53
N ILE A 111 1.61 -9.18 2.00
CA ILE A 111 1.66 -10.01 3.21
C ILE A 111 2.52 -11.25 2.90
N LYS A 112 3.62 -11.42 3.62
CA LYS A 112 4.52 -12.57 3.47
C LYS A 112 4.06 -13.72 4.34
N TYR A 113 3.76 -13.44 5.60
CA TYR A 113 3.15 -14.41 6.51
C TYR A 113 2.32 -13.71 7.59
N VAL A 114 1.42 -14.48 8.18
CA VAL A 114 0.71 -14.17 9.41
C VAL A 114 0.93 -15.32 10.38
N LYS A 115 1.37 -15.01 11.60
CA LYS A 115 1.45 -15.95 12.73
C LYS A 115 0.44 -15.55 13.79
N PHE A 116 -0.11 -16.55 14.43
CA PHE A 116 -1.04 -16.38 15.55
C PHE A 116 -0.41 -16.95 16.80
N PHE A 117 -0.69 -16.33 17.94
CA PHE A 117 -0.21 -16.77 19.24
C PHE A 117 -1.37 -16.88 20.22
N HIS A 118 -1.38 -17.95 20.99
CA HIS A 118 -2.30 -18.18 22.09
C HIS A 118 -1.59 -19.02 23.15
N ASP A 119 -1.62 -18.58 24.42
CA ASP A 119 -0.98 -19.26 25.55
C ASP A 119 0.45 -19.76 25.27
N GLU A 120 1.35 -18.84 24.86
CA GLU A 120 2.77 -19.11 24.55
C GLU A 120 3.04 -20.00 23.33
N LYS A 121 2.01 -20.53 22.68
CA LYS A 121 2.14 -21.32 21.43
C LYS A 121 1.98 -20.42 20.22
N SER A 122 2.68 -20.78 19.13
CA SER A 122 2.59 -20.11 17.83
C SER A 122 1.98 -21.02 16.78
N TYR A 123 1.18 -20.43 15.86
CA TYR A 123 0.45 -21.14 14.82
C TYR A 123 0.55 -20.36 13.52
N THR A 124 0.57 -21.08 12.40
CA THR A 124 0.54 -20.49 11.05
C THR A 124 -0.89 -20.40 10.47
N GLU A 125 -1.83 -21.08 11.11
CA GLU A 125 -3.22 -21.14 10.68
C GLU A 125 -4.16 -20.87 11.85
N ILE A 126 -5.17 -20.05 11.63
CA ILE A 126 -6.14 -19.65 12.66
C ILE A 126 -6.96 -20.87 13.18
N PHE A 127 -7.23 -21.86 12.32
CA PHE A 127 -7.95 -23.06 12.73
C PHE A 127 -7.24 -23.85 13.81
N ASN A 128 -5.91 -23.90 13.78
CA ASN A 128 -5.15 -24.58 14.82
C ASN A 128 -5.22 -23.85 16.16
N VAL A 129 -5.32 -22.52 16.14
CA VAL A 129 -5.58 -21.72 17.35
C VAL A 129 -6.96 -22.08 17.91
N ILE A 130 -8.00 -22.04 17.07
CA ILE A 130 -9.38 -22.32 17.48
C ILE A 130 -9.52 -23.74 18.02
N LYS A 131 -8.82 -24.71 17.42
CA LYS A 131 -8.79 -26.10 17.91
C LYS A 131 -8.22 -26.17 19.31
N ASP A 132 -7.13 -25.49 19.58
CA ASP A 132 -6.42 -25.60 20.86
C ASP A 132 -7.10 -24.78 21.99
N CYS A 133 -7.67 -23.61 21.64
CA CYS A 133 -8.29 -22.74 22.66
C CYS A 133 -9.74 -23.11 22.99
N CYS A 134 -10.49 -23.57 22.01
CA CYS A 134 -11.93 -23.36 22.06
C CYS A 134 -12.72 -24.65 21.81
N PHE A 135 -12.54 -25.31 20.65
CA PHE A 135 -13.22 -26.57 20.32
C PHE A 135 -12.54 -27.25 19.14
N ASP A 136 -12.75 -28.58 19.00
CA ASP A 136 -12.22 -29.30 17.83
C ASP A 136 -12.97 -28.90 16.55
N ILE A 137 -12.39 -27.92 15.86
CA ILE A 137 -12.96 -27.32 14.65
C ILE A 137 -12.99 -28.31 13.48
N TYR A 138 -12.06 -29.29 13.42
CA TYR A 138 -12.03 -30.29 12.37
C TYR A 138 -13.14 -31.32 12.56
N ALA A 139 -13.35 -31.80 13.78
CA ALA A 139 -14.47 -32.66 14.11
C ALA A 139 -15.82 -31.95 13.87
N TYR A 140 -15.90 -30.66 14.17
CA TYR A 140 -17.08 -29.85 13.88
C TYR A 140 -17.35 -29.74 12.37
N GLN A 141 -16.33 -29.50 11.55
CA GLN A 141 -16.48 -29.45 10.09
C GLN A 141 -16.92 -30.82 9.52
N GLU A 142 -16.36 -31.91 10.02
CA GLU A 142 -16.76 -33.26 9.61
C GLU A 142 -18.25 -33.52 9.92
N GLN A 143 -18.70 -33.13 11.12
CA GLN A 143 -20.11 -33.19 11.50
C GLN A 143 -21.00 -32.37 10.56
N LEU A 144 -20.59 -31.14 10.19
CA LEU A 144 -21.32 -30.30 9.25
C LEU A 144 -21.43 -30.95 7.87
N ASN A 145 -20.33 -31.52 7.35
CA ASN A 145 -20.31 -32.18 6.04
C ASN A 145 -21.27 -33.41 6.04
N LYS A 146 -21.30 -34.15 7.13
CA LYS A 146 -22.23 -35.29 7.28
C LYS A 146 -23.68 -34.80 7.28
N LEU A 147 -24.01 -33.77 8.06
CA LEU A 147 -25.36 -33.22 8.12
C LEU A 147 -25.81 -32.67 6.75
N GLN A 148 -24.91 -32.06 5.99
CA GLN A 148 -25.18 -31.56 4.64
C GLN A 148 -25.52 -32.71 3.67
N SER A 149 -24.79 -33.83 3.75
CA SER A 149 -25.05 -35.00 2.92
C SER A 149 -26.35 -35.69 3.24
N GLU A 150 -26.76 -35.70 4.53
CA GLU A 150 -27.99 -36.35 5.01
C GLU A 150 -29.25 -35.48 4.78
N SER A 151 -29.10 -34.18 4.61
CA SER A 151 -30.24 -33.25 4.51
C SER A 151 -30.00 -32.15 3.46
N PRO A 152 -29.94 -32.49 2.18
CA PRO A 152 -29.58 -31.52 1.11
C PRO A 152 -30.64 -30.43 0.88
N GLU A 153 -31.87 -30.58 1.34
CA GLU A 153 -32.98 -29.63 1.14
C GLU A 153 -33.01 -28.49 2.19
N ILE A 154 -32.21 -28.59 3.24
CA ILE A 154 -32.18 -27.57 4.31
C ILE A 154 -31.31 -26.40 3.87
N ASN A 155 -31.77 -25.17 4.15
CA ASN A 155 -30.90 -23.99 4.06
C ASN A 155 -29.78 -24.12 5.12
N PHE A 156 -28.71 -24.80 4.71
CA PHE A 156 -27.63 -25.24 5.56
C PHE A 156 -26.99 -24.08 6.32
N PHE A 157 -26.69 -23.00 5.60
CA PHE A 157 -26.03 -21.83 6.18
C PHE A 157 -26.91 -21.05 7.17
N GLU A 158 -28.21 -21.11 7.02
CA GLU A 158 -29.12 -20.48 7.96
C GLU A 158 -29.24 -21.29 9.26
N LYS A 159 -29.33 -22.60 9.15
CA LYS A 159 -29.49 -23.51 10.30
C LYS A 159 -28.21 -23.72 11.08
N PHE A 160 -27.11 -23.97 10.40
CA PHE A 160 -25.82 -24.36 11.01
C PHE A 160 -24.80 -23.21 11.06
N GLY A 161 -25.06 -22.09 10.37
CA GLY A 161 -24.12 -21.00 10.19
C GLY A 161 -23.04 -21.34 9.16
N TRP A 162 -22.08 -20.46 9.05
CA TRP A 162 -20.87 -20.66 8.25
C TRP A 162 -19.64 -20.52 9.13
N LEU A 163 -18.61 -21.21 8.73
CA LEU A 163 -17.28 -21.12 9.29
C LEU A 163 -16.31 -21.07 8.11
N TYR A 164 -15.52 -20.05 8.02
CA TYR A 164 -14.53 -19.92 6.95
C TYR A 164 -13.20 -19.37 7.45
N THR A 165 -12.13 -19.66 6.70
CA THR A 165 -10.84 -19.01 6.86
C THR A 165 -10.34 -18.49 5.52
N GLY A 166 -9.61 -17.35 5.58
CA GLY A 166 -8.90 -16.81 4.45
C GLY A 166 -7.44 -17.25 4.43
N VAL A 167 -6.91 -17.43 3.23
CA VAL A 167 -5.47 -17.61 3.03
C VAL A 167 -4.79 -16.25 3.17
N SER A 168 -3.84 -16.13 4.11
CA SER A 168 -3.17 -14.86 4.42
C SER A 168 -1.80 -14.71 3.77
N ASN A 169 -1.10 -15.80 3.51
CA ASN A 169 0.28 -15.77 3.06
C ASN A 169 0.39 -15.43 1.56
N ASN A 170 1.42 -14.65 1.19
CA ASN A 170 1.70 -14.23 -0.19
C ASN A 170 0.51 -13.51 -0.87
N ARG A 171 -0.19 -12.66 -0.12
CA ARG A 171 -1.33 -11.87 -0.60
C ARG A 171 -0.96 -10.40 -0.77
N LEU A 172 -1.41 -9.83 -1.88
CA LEU A 172 -1.42 -8.38 -2.07
C LEU A 172 -2.71 -7.83 -1.48
N LEU A 173 -2.58 -6.89 -0.55
CA LEU A 173 -3.69 -6.17 0.07
C LEU A 173 -3.60 -4.70 -0.32
N ALA A 174 -4.52 -4.22 -1.16
CA ALA A 174 -4.59 -2.84 -1.59
C ALA A 174 -4.83 -1.89 -0.40
N SER A 175 -4.51 -0.61 -0.55
CA SER A 175 -4.87 0.43 0.42
C SER A 175 -6.39 0.44 0.64
N GLY A 176 -6.83 0.50 1.88
CA GLY A 176 -8.25 0.47 2.28
C GLY A 176 -8.92 -0.90 2.21
N ALA A 177 -8.26 -1.93 1.64
CA ALA A 177 -8.83 -3.26 1.53
C ALA A 177 -8.74 -4.06 2.83
N GLU A 178 -9.63 -5.04 2.97
CA GLU A 178 -9.68 -5.98 4.08
C GLU A 178 -9.49 -7.41 3.60
N LEU A 179 -8.80 -8.21 4.41
CA LEU A 179 -8.61 -9.64 4.23
C LEU A 179 -9.23 -10.37 5.42
N ASN A 180 -10.27 -11.12 5.16
CA ASN A 180 -10.91 -11.95 6.18
C ASN A 180 -10.05 -13.18 6.46
N LEU A 181 -9.57 -13.30 7.71
CA LEU A 181 -8.80 -14.45 8.17
C LEU A 181 -9.70 -15.53 8.74
N PHE A 182 -10.79 -15.12 9.40
CA PHE A 182 -11.72 -16.02 10.07
C PHE A 182 -13.10 -15.39 10.12
N GLY A 183 -14.13 -16.20 9.91
CA GLY A 183 -15.53 -15.83 10.12
C GLY A 183 -16.33 -17.02 10.67
N PHE A 184 -17.17 -16.75 11.69
CA PHE A 184 -18.01 -17.75 12.34
C PHE A 184 -19.36 -17.16 12.73
N LYS A 185 -20.42 -17.51 12.00
CA LYS A 185 -21.79 -17.06 12.26
C LYS A 185 -22.42 -17.89 13.39
N LYS A 186 -23.00 -17.19 14.38
CA LYS A 186 -23.77 -17.82 15.46
C LYS A 186 -25.12 -18.33 14.98
N THR A 187 -25.49 -19.49 15.46
CA THR A 187 -26.83 -20.08 15.31
C THR A 187 -27.18 -20.83 16.59
N GLY A 188 -28.43 -21.28 16.72
CA GLY A 188 -28.83 -22.13 17.85
C GLY A 188 -28.07 -23.47 17.90
N PHE A 189 -27.55 -23.95 16.76
CA PHE A 189 -26.80 -25.20 16.68
C PHE A 189 -25.36 -25.07 17.24
N ASN A 190 -24.72 -23.95 17.04
CA ASN A 190 -23.29 -23.76 17.36
C ASN A 190 -23.02 -22.75 18.49
N ALA A 191 -24.05 -22.33 19.20
CA ALA A 191 -23.95 -21.26 20.21
C ALA A 191 -22.83 -21.51 21.22
N THR A 192 -22.68 -22.73 21.73
CA THR A 192 -21.64 -23.07 22.71
C THR A 192 -20.22 -22.95 22.14
N GLN A 193 -20.00 -23.37 20.91
CA GLN A 193 -18.71 -23.25 20.22
C GLN A 193 -18.41 -21.79 19.92
N TRP A 194 -19.43 -21.06 19.46
CA TRP A 194 -19.32 -19.64 19.15
C TRP A 194 -18.94 -18.84 20.39
N ASP A 195 -19.63 -19.04 21.52
CA ASP A 195 -19.37 -18.36 22.77
C ASP A 195 -17.92 -18.58 23.24
N LYS A 196 -17.39 -19.79 23.17
CA LYS A 196 -15.99 -20.09 23.49
C LYS A 196 -15.00 -19.30 22.62
N VAL A 197 -15.25 -19.20 21.32
CA VAL A 197 -14.39 -18.39 20.43
C VAL A 197 -14.52 -16.91 20.75
N ASN A 198 -15.74 -16.43 21.01
CA ASN A 198 -15.98 -15.04 21.36
C ASN A 198 -15.21 -14.62 22.64
N ASP A 199 -15.18 -15.48 23.65
CA ASP A 199 -14.46 -15.22 24.90
C ASP A 199 -12.93 -15.19 24.70
N GLN A 200 -12.40 -15.99 23.76
CA GLN A 200 -10.96 -16.09 23.53
C GLN A 200 -10.43 -15.17 22.44
N ARG A 201 -11.27 -14.58 21.59
CA ARG A 201 -10.82 -13.81 20.41
C ARG A 201 -9.85 -12.66 20.73
N PHE A 202 -9.95 -12.03 21.89
CA PHE A 202 -9.03 -10.96 22.32
C PHE A 202 -7.68 -11.48 22.85
N ASN A 203 -7.62 -12.75 23.24
CA ASN A 203 -6.40 -13.42 23.72
C ASN A 203 -5.54 -13.95 22.55
N ILE A 204 -6.12 -14.01 21.33
CA ILE A 204 -5.38 -14.35 20.13
C ILE A 204 -4.55 -13.14 19.69
N LYS A 205 -3.22 -13.26 19.80
CA LYS A 205 -2.28 -12.26 19.32
C LYS A 205 -1.83 -12.62 17.91
N THR A 206 -1.40 -11.63 17.14
CA THR A 206 -0.94 -11.80 15.76
C THR A 206 0.45 -11.21 15.58
N GLU A 207 1.19 -11.75 14.64
CA GLU A 207 2.40 -11.19 14.08
C GLU A 207 2.26 -11.22 12.56
N ILE A 208 2.37 -10.07 11.93
CA ILE A 208 2.23 -9.94 10.49
C ILE A 208 3.54 -9.42 9.92
N CYS A 209 4.15 -10.18 9.00
CA CYS A 209 5.25 -9.69 8.21
C CYS A 209 4.77 -9.34 6.80
N TYR A 210 5.00 -8.10 6.39
CA TYR A 210 4.58 -7.60 5.09
C TYR A 210 5.57 -6.60 4.52
N CYS A 211 5.55 -6.42 3.21
CA CYS A 211 6.40 -5.46 2.53
C CYS A 211 5.57 -4.52 1.64
N SER A 212 6.07 -3.31 1.43
CA SER A 212 5.54 -2.40 0.40
C SER A 212 5.94 -2.89 -1.00
N LEU A 213 5.39 -2.28 -2.07
CA LEU A 213 5.84 -2.52 -3.45
C LEU A 213 7.27 -2.02 -3.71
N LEU A 214 7.81 -1.20 -2.83
CA LEU A 214 9.20 -0.71 -2.87
C LEU A 214 10.15 -1.60 -2.05
N GLU A 215 9.73 -2.84 -1.73
CA GLU A 215 10.50 -3.84 -0.99
C GLU A 215 10.88 -3.44 0.45
N GLN A 216 10.28 -2.39 1.00
CA GLN A 216 10.42 -2.06 2.42
C GLN A 216 9.53 -2.99 3.23
N CYS A 217 10.14 -3.72 4.18
CA CYS A 217 9.43 -4.72 4.96
C CYS A 217 9.18 -4.27 6.40
N TYR A 218 8.10 -4.76 6.97
CA TYR A 218 7.60 -4.40 8.29
C TYR A 218 7.14 -5.63 9.05
N LEU A 219 7.37 -5.62 10.34
CA LEU A 219 6.81 -6.58 11.30
C LEU A 219 5.82 -5.83 12.20
N SER A 220 4.57 -6.29 12.25
CA SER A 220 3.50 -5.68 13.03
C SER A 220 2.84 -6.69 13.96
N ASP A 221 2.44 -6.24 15.15
CA ASP A 221 1.57 -7.01 16.04
C ASP A 221 0.07 -6.91 15.67
N GLY A 222 -0.24 -6.13 14.62
CA GLY A 222 -1.62 -5.85 14.18
C GLY A 222 -2.40 -4.89 15.10
N ARG A 223 -1.79 -4.36 16.15
CA ARG A 223 -2.42 -3.46 17.15
C ARG A 223 -1.79 -2.08 17.22
N GLY A 224 -0.80 -1.80 16.34
CA GLY A 224 -0.16 -0.49 16.23
C GLY A 224 1.34 -0.49 16.48
N ASP A 225 1.95 -1.58 16.99
CA ASP A 225 3.42 -1.70 17.03
C ASP A 225 3.91 -2.21 15.67
N VAL A 226 4.58 -1.33 14.91
CA VAL A 226 5.12 -1.62 13.58
C VAL A 226 6.60 -1.29 13.57
N LYS A 227 7.42 -2.28 13.19
CA LYS A 227 8.89 -2.15 13.09
C LYS A 227 9.32 -2.38 11.66
N GLU A 228 10.13 -1.46 11.11
CA GLU A 228 10.82 -1.68 9.83
C GLU A 228 11.90 -2.74 10.02
N ILE A 229 11.97 -3.72 9.08
CA ILE A 229 12.92 -4.83 9.09
C ILE A 229 13.53 -4.99 7.70
N GLU A 230 14.70 -5.62 7.60
CA GLU A 230 15.35 -5.82 6.31
C GLU A 230 14.56 -6.76 5.39
N GLN A 231 14.02 -7.85 5.94
CA GLN A 231 13.21 -8.83 5.20
C GLN A 231 12.37 -9.72 6.11
N CYS A 232 11.26 -10.24 5.60
CA CYS A 232 10.47 -11.29 6.24
C CYS A 232 11.16 -12.65 6.11
N LYS A 233 11.49 -13.26 7.24
CA LYS A 233 12.13 -14.59 7.33
C LYS A 233 11.17 -15.61 7.89
#